data_36cec0028956dab7bb1a532434701f0d
#
_entry.id   36cec0028956dab7bb1a532434701f0d
#
_cell.length_a   1.000
_cell.length_b   1.000
_cell.length_c   1.000
_cell.angle_alpha   90.00
_cell.angle_beta   90.00
_cell.angle_gamma   90.00
#
_symmetry.space_group_name_H-M   'P 1'
#
loop_
_entity.id
_entity.type
_entity.pdbx_description
1 polymer ?
#
loop_
_entity_poly.entity_id
_entity_poly.type
_entity_poly.pdbx_seq_one_letter_code
_entity_poly.pdbx_strand_id
1 'polypeptide(L)'
;VNVGIYCDSGINGGHEEMLKRFMLALITSGNVQTLHILVPKSNAALHRYVSELARHNAKVRMVSLSYTAESIRGDLFALFRAIRSTAATLRTLQLSKLLIAQGTIVSGIAGLFAARYARVRALSYLPLVDDGPATESSTDKVKWLAKRVMYRMPDEFVTLNEHLRGKLRTLAPHARTMILENYVDDRFSRSMLTKSAARASLGLPDDGTTVIAHIGRINFKQKRQDFLLEAIERHPEAFKRTIVLIIGEGADAARLAAMVDASPTLTACVRIVGPKSDVLPYIVASDTLVLPSAFEGVPLVMIEAVLAERPIVVSRICGLDSYLPDALLFPAGDHDAFVERIFAARDVPMAALTSDFRRRFSREVFEAQAQNVMMPATPSRGAYDPAAPQPSDLLAK
;
A
#
# COMPACT_ATOMS: atom_id res chain seq x y z
N VAL A 1 -6.09 -26.98 4.79
CA VAL A 1 -5.00 -26.58 5.68
C VAL A 1 -5.45 -25.48 6.65
N ASN A 2 -4.85 -25.44 7.85
CA ASN A 2 -5.03 -24.35 8.80
C ASN A 2 -3.96 -23.30 8.54
N VAL A 3 -4.36 -22.06 8.36
CA VAL A 3 -3.46 -20.94 8.11
C VAL A 3 -3.72 -19.80 9.09
N GLY A 4 -2.69 -19.00 9.33
CA GLY A 4 -2.79 -17.85 10.21
C GLY A 4 -2.45 -16.54 9.50
N ILE A 5 -3.07 -15.45 9.97
CA ILE A 5 -2.71 -14.07 9.65
C ILE A 5 -2.43 -13.36 10.96
N TYR A 6 -1.28 -12.72 11.06
CA TYR A 6 -0.89 -11.90 12.19
C TYR A 6 -0.71 -10.45 11.77
N CYS A 7 -1.39 -9.54 12.46
CA CYS A 7 -1.25 -8.10 12.30
C CYS A 7 -1.29 -7.43 13.67
N ASP A 8 -0.22 -6.76 14.07
CA ASP A 8 -0.12 -6.02 15.34
C ASP A 8 -0.21 -4.50 15.17
N SER A 9 -0.63 -4.02 14.00
CA SER A 9 -0.83 -2.59 13.73
C SER A 9 -1.94 -2.01 14.60
N GLY A 10 -1.66 -0.89 15.26
CA GLY A 10 -2.65 -0.12 16.03
C GLY A 10 -3.50 0.83 15.17
N ILE A 11 -3.14 1.03 13.90
CA ILE A 11 -3.77 1.98 12.97
C ILE A 11 -4.35 1.25 11.76
N ASN A 12 -5.28 1.91 11.05
CA ASN A 12 -5.83 1.39 9.81
C ASN A 12 -5.34 2.25 8.63
N GLY A 13 -4.91 1.61 7.54
CA GLY A 13 -4.38 2.25 6.33
C GLY A 13 -4.46 1.33 5.12
N GLY A 14 -3.75 1.67 4.03
CA GLY A 14 -3.80 0.89 2.78
C GLY A 14 -3.32 -0.56 2.93
N HIS A 15 -2.38 -0.81 3.82
CA HIS A 15 -1.88 -2.14 4.13
C HIS A 15 -2.95 -3.00 4.83
N GLU A 16 -3.70 -2.45 5.77
CA GLU A 16 -4.80 -3.14 6.45
C GLU A 16 -5.99 -3.37 5.50
N GLU A 17 -6.25 -2.46 4.58
CA GLU A 17 -7.28 -2.66 3.54
C GLU A 17 -6.92 -3.83 2.61
N MET A 18 -5.65 -3.95 2.20
CA MET A 18 -5.20 -5.10 1.42
C MET A 18 -5.27 -6.40 2.22
N LEU A 19 -5.00 -6.34 3.53
CA LEU A 19 -5.12 -7.49 4.42
C LEU A 19 -6.57 -8.00 4.52
N LYS A 20 -7.57 -7.11 4.56
CA LYS A 20 -8.98 -7.49 4.51
C LYS A 20 -9.34 -8.23 3.22
N ARG A 21 -8.85 -7.74 2.09
CA ARG A 21 -9.03 -8.39 0.78
C ARG A 21 -8.36 -9.76 0.72
N PHE A 22 -7.17 -9.87 1.31
CA PHE A 22 -6.45 -11.14 1.42
C PHE A 22 -7.23 -12.16 2.28
N MET A 23 -7.81 -11.73 3.39
CA MET A 23 -8.68 -12.58 4.22
C MET A 23 -9.87 -13.13 3.41
N LEU A 24 -10.54 -12.27 2.63
CA LEU A 24 -11.66 -12.69 1.79
C LEU A 24 -11.23 -13.72 0.74
N ALA A 25 -10.11 -13.49 0.05
CA ALA A 25 -9.57 -14.43 -0.93
C ALA A 25 -9.25 -15.82 -0.33
N LEU A 26 -8.82 -15.87 0.92
CA LEU A 26 -8.56 -17.14 1.61
C LEU A 26 -9.84 -17.84 2.08
N ILE A 27 -10.84 -17.09 2.47
CA ILE A 27 -12.14 -17.65 2.89
C ILE A 27 -12.85 -18.35 1.73
N THR A 28 -12.77 -17.77 0.54
CA THR A 28 -13.35 -18.34 -0.68
C THR A 28 -12.57 -19.55 -1.20
N SER A 29 -11.32 -19.72 -0.77
CA SER A 29 -10.49 -20.86 -1.14
C SER A 29 -11.04 -22.17 -0.59
N GLY A 30 -11.20 -23.18 -1.46
CA GLY A 30 -11.53 -24.55 -1.07
C GLY A 30 -10.44 -25.25 -0.25
N ASN A 31 -9.20 -24.77 -0.34
CA ASN A 31 -8.03 -25.38 0.30
C ASN A 31 -7.81 -24.93 1.75
N VAL A 32 -8.41 -23.83 2.17
CA VAL A 32 -8.32 -23.32 3.57
C VAL A 32 -9.45 -23.93 4.39
N GLN A 33 -9.08 -24.72 5.40
CA GLN A 33 -10.02 -25.32 6.35
C GLN A 33 -10.34 -24.35 7.50
N THR A 34 -9.31 -23.74 8.08
CA THR A 34 -9.45 -22.74 9.14
C THR A 34 -8.48 -21.60 8.92
N LEU A 35 -9.00 -20.37 9.02
CA LEU A 35 -8.25 -19.13 8.97
C LEU A 35 -8.22 -18.50 10.36
N HIS A 36 -7.07 -18.54 11.01
CA HIS A 36 -6.84 -17.89 12.29
C HIS A 36 -6.32 -16.48 12.10
N ILE A 37 -7.00 -15.46 12.64
CA ILE A 37 -6.64 -14.06 12.46
C ILE A 37 -6.31 -13.46 13.83
N LEU A 38 -5.03 -13.10 14.01
CA LEU A 38 -4.49 -12.53 15.23
C LEU A 38 -4.39 -11.01 15.06
N VAL A 39 -5.23 -10.26 15.81
CA VAL A 39 -5.32 -8.79 15.69
C VAL A 39 -5.46 -8.13 17.06
N PRO A 40 -4.93 -6.89 17.26
CA PRO A 40 -5.04 -6.19 18.53
C PRO A 40 -6.45 -5.63 18.76
N LYS A 41 -6.92 -5.68 20.01
CA LYS A 41 -8.20 -5.08 20.41
C LYS A 41 -8.23 -3.56 20.20
N SER A 42 -7.09 -2.92 20.34
CA SER A 42 -6.96 -1.45 20.20
C SER A 42 -7.10 -0.93 18.76
N ASN A 43 -6.88 -1.78 17.74
CA ASN A 43 -7.26 -1.45 16.37
C ASN A 43 -8.77 -1.74 16.18
N ALA A 44 -9.61 -0.85 16.67
CA ALA A 44 -11.05 -1.04 16.72
C ALA A 44 -11.68 -1.33 15.35
N ALA A 45 -11.17 -0.71 14.28
CA ALA A 45 -11.68 -0.89 12.92
C ALA A 45 -11.40 -2.31 12.39
N LEU A 46 -10.14 -2.75 12.45
CA LEU A 46 -9.76 -4.08 12.00
C LEU A 46 -10.35 -5.17 12.89
N HIS A 47 -10.36 -4.95 14.20
CA HIS A 47 -10.93 -5.90 15.17
C HIS A 47 -12.44 -6.10 14.95
N ARG A 48 -13.20 -5.02 14.69
CA ARG A 48 -14.64 -5.10 14.36
C ARG A 48 -14.85 -5.87 13.07
N TYR A 49 -14.09 -5.53 12.01
CA TYR A 49 -14.17 -6.24 10.74
C TYR A 49 -13.94 -7.75 10.88
N VAL A 50 -12.87 -8.15 11.58
CA VAL A 50 -12.55 -9.58 11.81
C VAL A 50 -13.62 -10.25 12.67
N SER A 51 -14.18 -9.55 13.67
CA SER A 51 -15.25 -10.08 14.53
C SER A 51 -16.52 -10.36 13.72
N GLU A 52 -16.88 -9.46 12.81
CA GLU A 52 -18.01 -9.63 11.89
C GLU A 52 -17.76 -10.80 10.94
N LEU A 53 -16.56 -10.86 10.35
CA LEU A 53 -16.16 -11.93 9.46
C LEU A 53 -16.24 -13.30 10.15
N ALA A 54 -15.80 -13.40 11.40
CA ALA A 54 -15.84 -14.64 12.19
C ALA A 54 -17.27 -15.05 12.59
N ARG A 55 -18.18 -14.09 12.77
CA ARG A 55 -19.60 -14.38 13.02
C ARG A 55 -20.31 -14.98 11.80
N HIS A 56 -19.95 -14.53 10.60
CA HIS A 56 -20.64 -14.93 9.37
C HIS A 56 -19.90 -16.05 8.59
N ASN A 57 -18.70 -16.46 9.05
CA ASN A 57 -17.94 -17.50 8.37
C ASN A 57 -17.32 -18.52 9.34
N ALA A 58 -17.82 -19.76 9.26
CA ALA A 58 -17.40 -20.86 10.14
C ALA A 58 -15.91 -21.24 10.00
N LYS A 59 -15.24 -20.85 8.94
CA LYS A 59 -13.78 -21.08 8.77
C LYS A 59 -12.93 -20.09 9.55
N VAL A 60 -13.45 -18.93 9.94
CA VAL A 60 -12.68 -17.85 10.58
C VAL A 60 -12.65 -18.00 12.08
N ARG A 61 -11.46 -17.87 12.65
CA ARG A 61 -11.23 -17.84 14.10
C ARG A 61 -10.42 -16.61 14.46
N MET A 62 -11.00 -15.71 15.24
CA MET A 62 -10.30 -14.52 15.72
C MET A 62 -9.54 -14.81 17.01
N VAL A 63 -8.32 -14.30 17.08
CA VAL A 63 -7.47 -14.29 18.27
C VAL A 63 -7.12 -12.85 18.60
N SER A 64 -7.50 -12.37 19.77
CA SER A 64 -7.22 -11.00 20.17
C SER A 64 -5.83 -10.88 20.79
N LEU A 65 -5.01 -9.97 20.24
CA LEU A 65 -3.73 -9.57 20.83
C LEU A 65 -3.95 -8.50 21.90
N SER A 66 -3.18 -8.57 22.99
CA SER A 66 -3.22 -7.60 24.09
C SER A 66 -2.26 -6.42 23.92
N TYR A 67 -1.59 -6.33 22.77
CA TYR A 67 -0.57 -5.33 22.47
C TYR A 67 -0.66 -4.91 21.00
N THR A 68 0.01 -3.80 20.66
CA THR A 68 0.27 -3.36 19.29
C THR A 68 1.77 -3.18 19.06
N ALA A 69 2.18 -3.06 17.79
CA ALA A 69 3.57 -2.77 17.44
C ALA A 69 4.07 -1.46 18.08
N GLU A 70 3.19 -0.45 18.18
CA GLU A 70 3.49 0.83 18.82
C GLU A 70 3.67 0.70 20.34
N SER A 71 2.83 -0.11 21.00
CA SER A 71 2.84 -0.26 22.46
C SER A 71 4.05 -1.02 23.01
N ILE A 72 4.71 -1.82 22.17
CA ILE A 72 5.91 -2.59 22.54
C ILE A 72 7.21 -1.98 22.03
N ARG A 73 7.11 -0.87 21.29
CA ARG A 73 8.26 -0.20 20.69
C ARG A 73 9.14 0.42 21.78
N GLY A 74 10.43 0.03 21.81
CA GLY A 74 11.40 0.54 22.78
C GLY A 74 11.37 -0.12 24.15
N ASP A 75 10.40 -0.99 24.42
CA ASP A 75 10.30 -1.77 25.65
C ASP A 75 10.63 -3.25 25.39
N LEU A 76 11.84 -3.66 25.70
CA LEU A 76 12.31 -5.04 25.52
C LEU A 76 11.55 -6.07 26.35
N PHE A 77 11.10 -5.69 27.55
CA PHE A 77 10.33 -6.58 28.42
C PHE A 77 8.92 -6.80 27.85
N ALA A 78 8.25 -5.74 27.41
CA ALA A 78 6.96 -5.84 26.74
C ALA A 78 7.06 -6.66 25.46
N LEU A 79 8.11 -6.44 24.65
CA LEU A 79 8.38 -7.23 23.44
C LEU A 79 8.56 -8.71 23.76
N PHE A 80 9.38 -9.05 24.76
CA PHE A 80 9.61 -10.44 25.16
C PHE A 80 8.32 -11.12 25.65
N ARG A 81 7.52 -10.41 26.43
CA ARG A 81 6.20 -10.90 26.89
C ARG A 81 5.25 -11.13 25.71
N ALA A 82 5.20 -10.22 24.76
CA ALA A 82 4.41 -10.33 23.53
C ALA A 82 4.83 -11.56 22.70
N ILE A 83 6.13 -11.76 22.51
CA ILE A 83 6.69 -12.94 21.79
C ILE A 83 6.27 -14.24 22.48
N ARG A 84 6.47 -14.35 23.78
CA ARG A 84 6.12 -15.57 24.55
C ARG A 84 4.63 -15.89 24.49
N SER A 85 3.79 -14.88 24.73
CA SER A 85 2.34 -15.01 24.68
C SER A 85 1.85 -15.46 23.32
N THR A 86 2.32 -14.79 22.24
CA THR A 86 1.96 -15.14 20.88
C THR A 86 2.47 -16.52 20.47
N ALA A 87 3.71 -16.88 20.85
CA ALA A 87 4.26 -18.21 20.55
C ALA A 87 3.49 -19.34 21.27
N ALA A 88 3.07 -19.12 22.51
CA ALA A 88 2.21 -20.07 23.23
C ALA A 88 0.90 -20.30 22.46
N THR A 89 0.25 -19.22 22.01
CA THR A 89 -0.96 -19.28 21.17
C THR A 89 -0.69 -20.02 19.86
N LEU A 90 0.36 -19.66 19.11
CA LEU A 90 0.66 -20.30 17.82
C LEU A 90 0.86 -21.82 17.92
N ARG A 91 1.42 -22.32 19.03
CA ARG A 91 1.59 -23.77 19.27
C ARG A 91 0.27 -24.52 19.38
N THR A 92 -0.80 -23.87 19.86
CA THR A 92 -2.13 -24.50 19.98
C THR A 92 -2.91 -24.51 18.67
N LEU A 93 -2.57 -23.63 17.72
CA LEU A 93 -3.36 -23.44 16.48
C LEU A 93 -3.01 -24.41 15.35
N GLN A 94 -1.93 -25.18 15.47
CA GLN A 94 -1.47 -26.16 14.47
C GLN A 94 -1.46 -25.60 13.03
N LEU A 95 -0.86 -24.41 12.86
CA LEU A 95 -0.80 -23.72 11.58
C LEU A 95 0.22 -24.36 10.64
N SER A 96 -0.16 -24.53 9.38
CA SER A 96 0.77 -24.90 8.30
C SER A 96 1.64 -23.71 7.89
N LYS A 97 1.10 -22.48 7.97
CA LYS A 97 1.78 -21.23 7.61
C LYS A 97 1.14 -20.04 8.34
N LEU A 98 1.96 -19.08 8.73
CA LEU A 98 1.54 -17.80 9.30
C LEU A 98 1.99 -16.65 8.41
N LEU A 99 1.04 -15.91 7.85
CA LEU A 99 1.32 -14.64 7.19
C LEU A 99 1.46 -13.56 8.25
N ILE A 100 2.59 -12.86 8.25
CA ILE A 100 2.86 -11.72 9.11
C ILE A 100 2.71 -10.47 8.27
N ALA A 101 1.66 -9.69 8.55
CA ALA A 101 1.37 -8.45 7.86
C ALA A 101 2.26 -7.34 8.40
N GLN A 102 3.21 -6.90 7.59
CA GLN A 102 4.22 -5.91 7.95
C GLN A 102 4.17 -4.73 6.96
N GLY A 103 4.17 -3.51 7.46
CA GLY A 103 4.39 -2.32 6.61
C GLY A 103 5.85 -2.19 6.19
N THR A 104 6.75 -2.47 7.15
CA THR A 104 8.20 -2.57 7.01
C THR A 104 8.71 -3.74 7.83
N ILE A 105 9.95 -4.18 7.61
CA ILE A 105 10.52 -5.36 8.31
C ILE A 105 10.52 -5.25 9.85
N VAL A 106 10.48 -4.04 10.39
CA VAL A 106 10.42 -3.81 11.84
C VAL A 106 9.00 -3.86 12.42
N SER A 107 7.97 -3.81 11.59
CA SER A 107 6.58 -4.04 12.02
C SER A 107 6.34 -5.54 12.14
N GLY A 108 5.44 -5.97 13.02
CA GLY A 108 5.17 -7.40 13.20
C GLY A 108 6.33 -8.22 13.78
N ILE A 109 7.32 -7.57 14.37
CA ILE A 109 8.51 -8.23 14.91
C ILE A 109 8.17 -9.27 15.97
N ALA A 110 7.17 -9.00 16.83
CA ALA A 110 6.72 -9.95 17.85
C ALA A 110 6.15 -11.22 17.21
N GLY A 111 5.37 -11.09 16.14
CA GLY A 111 4.85 -12.22 15.35
C GLY A 111 5.95 -13.04 14.68
N LEU A 112 6.95 -12.36 14.13
CA LEU A 112 8.08 -13.00 13.45
C LEU A 112 8.91 -13.86 14.43
N PHE A 113 9.31 -13.31 15.58
CA PHE A 113 10.00 -14.08 16.63
C PHE A 113 9.12 -15.18 17.23
N ALA A 114 7.82 -14.90 17.43
CA ALA A 114 6.89 -15.89 17.94
C ALA A 114 6.73 -17.08 16.99
N ALA A 115 6.61 -16.85 15.68
CA ALA A 115 6.54 -17.90 14.66
C ALA A 115 7.80 -18.77 14.69
N ARG A 116 8.99 -18.14 14.73
CA ARG A 116 10.27 -18.83 14.84
C ARG A 116 10.36 -19.70 16.09
N TYR A 117 9.94 -19.14 17.25
CA TYR A 117 9.95 -19.85 18.52
C TYR A 117 8.91 -20.99 18.60
N ALA A 118 7.76 -20.81 17.95
CA ALA A 118 6.70 -21.82 17.84
C ALA A 118 6.97 -22.85 16.72
N ARG A 119 8.03 -22.69 15.90
CA ARG A 119 8.35 -23.51 14.71
C ARG A 119 7.21 -23.52 13.68
N VAL A 120 6.52 -22.40 13.53
CA VAL A 120 5.51 -22.18 12.50
C VAL A 120 6.18 -21.49 11.32
N ARG A 121 5.95 -21.98 10.10
CA ARG A 121 6.50 -21.39 8.87
C ARG A 121 5.99 -19.96 8.70
N ALA A 122 6.91 -19.00 8.62
CA ALA A 122 6.61 -17.57 8.57
C ALA A 122 6.69 -17.04 7.14
N LEU A 123 5.60 -16.43 6.68
CA LEU A 123 5.49 -15.69 5.43
C LEU A 123 5.36 -14.20 5.75
N SER A 124 6.35 -13.40 5.39
CA SER A 124 6.35 -11.96 5.60
C SER A 124 5.71 -11.23 4.41
N TYR A 125 4.56 -10.58 4.63
CA TYR A 125 3.98 -9.66 3.64
C TYR A 125 4.57 -8.27 3.84
N LEU A 126 5.39 -7.84 2.88
CA LEU A 126 6.23 -6.66 2.98
C LEU A 126 6.04 -5.72 1.77
N PRO A 127 5.10 -4.76 1.85
CA PRO A 127 4.82 -3.81 0.78
C PRO A 127 5.89 -2.73 0.60
N LEU A 128 6.78 -2.54 1.59
CA LEU A 128 7.89 -1.61 1.56
C LEU A 128 9.19 -2.31 2.00
N VAL A 129 10.25 -2.12 1.23
CA VAL A 129 11.57 -2.69 1.50
C VAL A 129 12.57 -1.55 1.64
N ASP A 130 13.35 -1.56 2.71
CA ASP A 130 14.35 -0.54 2.97
C ASP A 130 15.50 -0.58 1.95
N ASP A 131 16.05 0.58 1.59
CA ASP A 131 17.16 0.72 0.62
C ASP A 131 18.55 0.71 1.27
N GLY A 132 18.62 0.82 2.58
CA GLY A 132 19.90 0.95 3.31
C GLY A 132 19.73 1.67 4.63
N PRO A 133 20.83 2.09 5.26
CA PRO A 133 20.77 2.97 6.41
C PRO A 133 20.18 4.33 6.00
N ALA A 134 19.39 4.95 6.88
CA ALA A 134 18.74 6.22 6.60
C ALA A 134 19.74 7.37 6.42
N THR A 135 20.88 7.31 7.13
CA THR A 135 22.00 8.25 7.03
C THR A 135 23.31 7.51 7.16
N GLU A 136 24.43 8.20 6.92
CA GLU A 136 25.80 7.66 7.14
C GLU A 136 26.18 7.57 8.63
N SER A 137 25.31 7.93 9.56
CA SER A 137 25.57 7.88 11.00
C SER A 137 25.82 6.44 11.48
N SER A 138 26.70 6.28 12.48
CA SER A 138 26.99 4.97 13.09
C SER A 138 25.72 4.33 13.68
N THR A 139 24.82 5.14 14.25
CA THR A 139 23.54 4.68 14.81
C THR A 139 22.64 4.08 13.73
N ASP A 140 22.54 4.70 12.56
CA ASP A 140 21.68 4.20 11.48
C ASP A 140 22.29 2.98 10.80
N LYS A 141 23.64 2.90 10.74
CA LYS A 141 24.33 1.68 10.29
C LYS A 141 24.07 0.49 11.22
N VAL A 142 24.08 0.70 12.55
CA VAL A 142 23.74 -0.34 13.53
C VAL A 142 22.26 -0.76 13.39
N LYS A 143 21.33 0.19 13.28
CA LYS A 143 19.91 -0.11 13.02
C LYS A 143 19.73 -0.91 11.72
N TRP A 144 20.47 -0.55 10.68
CA TRP A 144 20.44 -1.27 9.41
C TRP A 144 20.95 -2.71 9.54
N LEU A 145 22.03 -2.91 10.28
CA LEU A 145 22.54 -4.26 10.55
C LEU A 145 21.49 -5.12 11.28
N ALA A 146 20.80 -4.55 12.27
CA ALA A 146 19.71 -5.24 12.95
C ALA A 146 18.56 -5.60 11.98
N LYS A 147 18.15 -4.69 11.08
CA LYS A 147 17.18 -4.97 10.03
C LYS A 147 17.63 -6.10 9.11
N ARG A 148 18.92 -6.14 8.70
CA ARG A 148 19.45 -7.24 7.88
C ARG A 148 19.31 -8.60 8.55
N VAL A 149 19.46 -8.67 9.87
CA VAL A 149 19.18 -9.91 10.62
C VAL A 149 17.69 -10.26 10.55
N MET A 150 16.80 -9.27 10.69
CA MET A 150 15.35 -9.51 10.59
C MET A 150 14.93 -10.00 9.20
N TYR A 151 15.55 -9.50 8.11
CA TYR A 151 15.29 -10.03 6.75
C TYR A 151 15.68 -11.51 6.59
N ARG A 152 16.52 -12.06 7.46
CA ARG A 152 16.89 -13.48 7.41
C ARG A 152 15.99 -14.41 8.21
N MET A 153 14.95 -13.87 8.88
CA MET A 153 14.09 -14.66 9.75
C MET A 153 12.89 -15.30 9.04
N PRO A 154 12.20 -14.64 8.08
CA PRO A 154 11.08 -15.25 7.37
C PRO A 154 11.54 -16.40 6.46
N ASP A 155 10.71 -17.44 6.37
CA ASP A 155 10.93 -18.54 5.42
C ASP A 155 10.57 -18.13 3.99
N GLU A 156 9.60 -17.22 3.86
CA GLU A 156 9.09 -16.72 2.59
C GLU A 156 8.75 -15.23 2.71
N PHE A 157 8.79 -14.54 1.56
CA PHE A 157 8.31 -13.15 1.43
C PHE A 157 7.23 -13.02 0.38
N VAL A 158 6.33 -12.09 0.63
CA VAL A 158 5.39 -11.55 -0.36
C VAL A 158 5.58 -10.05 -0.45
N THR A 159 5.71 -9.54 -1.65
CA THR A 159 5.85 -8.12 -1.94
C THR A 159 4.99 -7.72 -3.14
N LEU A 160 5.01 -6.44 -3.52
CA LEU A 160 4.03 -5.89 -4.46
C LEU A 160 4.49 -5.89 -5.93
N ASN A 161 5.80 -5.83 -6.19
CA ASN A 161 6.34 -5.72 -7.56
C ASN A 161 7.73 -6.33 -7.69
N GLU A 162 8.21 -6.40 -8.96
CA GLU A 162 9.51 -6.96 -9.31
C GLU A 162 10.69 -6.18 -8.71
N HIS A 163 10.59 -4.84 -8.64
CA HIS A 163 11.62 -4.00 -8.05
C HIS A 163 11.85 -4.35 -6.57
N LEU A 164 10.76 -4.45 -5.79
CA LEU A 164 10.82 -4.85 -4.39
C LEU A 164 11.27 -6.31 -4.22
N ARG A 165 10.84 -7.19 -5.13
CA ARG A 165 11.29 -8.59 -5.16
C ARG A 165 12.79 -8.69 -5.40
N GLY A 166 13.34 -7.88 -6.30
CA GLY A 166 14.78 -7.79 -6.55
C GLY A 166 15.57 -7.40 -5.29
N LYS A 167 15.09 -6.37 -4.56
CA LYS A 167 15.68 -5.95 -3.28
C LYS A 167 15.64 -7.08 -2.24
N LEU A 168 14.50 -7.75 -2.10
CA LEU A 168 14.35 -8.88 -1.15
C LEU A 168 15.28 -10.05 -1.49
N ARG A 169 15.48 -10.37 -2.75
CA ARG A 169 16.43 -11.41 -3.18
C ARG A 169 17.86 -11.09 -2.75
N THR A 170 18.23 -9.83 -2.73
CA THR A 170 19.55 -9.40 -2.24
C THR A 170 19.66 -9.45 -0.71
N LEU A 171 18.60 -9.04 0.01
CA LEU A 171 18.59 -8.99 1.47
C LEU A 171 18.36 -10.36 2.12
N ALA A 172 17.59 -11.23 1.48
CA ALA A 172 17.17 -12.53 1.97
C ALA A 172 17.28 -13.62 0.88
N PRO A 173 18.48 -13.94 0.37
CA PRO A 173 18.67 -14.88 -0.75
C PRO A 173 18.22 -16.32 -0.44
N HIS A 174 18.09 -16.65 0.85
CA HIS A 174 17.61 -17.97 1.32
C HIS A 174 16.09 -18.13 1.23
N ALA A 175 15.34 -17.01 1.16
CA ALA A 175 13.89 -17.02 1.25
C ALA A 175 13.24 -16.95 -0.14
N ARG A 176 12.20 -17.77 -0.35
CA ARG A 176 11.36 -17.65 -1.54
C ARG A 176 10.61 -16.31 -1.50
N THR A 177 10.70 -15.52 -2.56
CA THR A 177 9.98 -14.26 -2.68
C THR A 177 8.93 -14.34 -3.78
N MET A 178 7.69 -14.02 -3.44
CA MET A 178 6.54 -14.03 -4.33
C MET A 178 5.98 -12.62 -4.49
N ILE A 179 5.29 -12.37 -5.59
CA ILE A 179 4.55 -11.13 -5.83
C ILE A 179 3.08 -11.38 -5.57
N LEU A 180 2.45 -10.45 -4.86
CA LEU A 180 1.02 -10.32 -4.71
C LEU A 180 0.67 -8.86 -5.00
N GLU A 181 0.24 -8.60 -6.19
CA GLU A 181 -0.14 -7.25 -6.60
C GLU A 181 -1.39 -6.78 -5.85
N ASN A 182 -1.51 -5.48 -5.68
CA ASN A 182 -2.70 -4.91 -5.06
C ASN A 182 -3.92 -5.15 -5.95
N TYR A 183 -5.09 -5.15 -5.33
CA TYR A 183 -6.39 -5.21 -5.99
C TYR A 183 -7.23 -4.01 -5.58
N VAL A 184 -7.98 -3.46 -6.51
CA VAL A 184 -8.92 -2.36 -6.28
C VAL A 184 -10.31 -2.77 -6.73
N ASP A 185 -11.32 -2.35 -5.98
CA ASP A 185 -12.72 -2.66 -6.25
C ASP A 185 -13.17 -2.21 -7.64
N ASP A 186 -13.96 -3.03 -8.32
CA ASP A 186 -14.48 -2.80 -9.67
C ASP A 186 -15.30 -1.51 -9.81
N ARG A 187 -15.78 -0.94 -8.69
CA ARG A 187 -16.55 0.31 -8.70
C ARG A 187 -15.82 1.47 -9.37
N PHE A 188 -14.48 1.48 -9.34
CA PHE A 188 -13.69 2.53 -9.99
C PHE A 188 -13.70 2.39 -11.51
N SER A 189 -13.74 1.18 -12.05
CA SER A 189 -13.75 0.92 -13.48
C SER A 189 -15.17 0.81 -14.08
N ARG A 190 -16.19 0.62 -13.24
CA ARG A 190 -17.59 0.47 -13.65
C ARG A 190 -18.46 1.67 -13.28
N SER A 191 -17.86 2.72 -12.73
CA SER A 191 -18.61 3.90 -12.32
C SER A 191 -19.25 4.60 -13.52
N MET A 192 -20.55 4.88 -13.39
CA MET A 192 -21.30 5.72 -14.33
C MET A 192 -21.29 7.21 -13.92
N LEU A 193 -20.56 7.55 -12.86
CA LEU A 193 -20.46 8.93 -12.37
C LEU A 193 -19.67 9.77 -13.38
N THR A 194 -20.35 10.75 -13.97
CA THR A 194 -19.70 11.71 -14.88
C THR A 194 -18.92 12.75 -14.10
N LYS A 195 -17.92 13.38 -14.76
CA LYS A 195 -17.12 14.45 -14.15
C LYS A 195 -17.99 15.62 -13.68
N SER A 196 -18.95 16.07 -14.51
CA SER A 196 -19.86 17.16 -14.16
C SER A 196 -20.74 16.80 -12.96
N ALA A 197 -21.29 15.58 -12.90
CA ALA A 197 -22.08 15.13 -11.75
C ALA A 197 -21.23 15.03 -10.47
N ALA A 198 -19.99 14.55 -10.57
CA ALA A 198 -19.05 14.51 -9.45
C ALA A 198 -18.73 15.92 -8.96
N ARG A 199 -18.41 16.86 -9.86
CA ARG A 199 -18.16 18.26 -9.52
C ARG A 199 -19.36 18.91 -8.83
N ALA A 200 -20.55 18.74 -9.38
CA ALA A 200 -21.78 19.27 -8.79
C ALA A 200 -22.00 18.73 -7.36
N SER A 201 -21.79 17.43 -7.13
CA SER A 201 -21.95 16.81 -5.80
C SER A 201 -20.94 17.31 -4.76
N LEU A 202 -19.79 17.82 -5.22
CA LEU A 202 -18.71 18.34 -4.36
C LEU A 202 -18.70 19.88 -4.28
N GLY A 203 -19.63 20.56 -4.92
CA GLY A 203 -19.66 22.04 -4.99
C GLY A 203 -18.45 22.62 -5.73
N LEU A 204 -17.94 21.90 -6.74
CA LEU A 204 -16.81 22.31 -7.57
C LEU A 204 -17.33 22.94 -8.88
N PRO A 205 -16.65 23.98 -9.41
CA PRO A 205 -17.05 24.60 -10.66
C PRO A 205 -16.81 23.66 -11.87
N ASP A 206 -17.65 23.83 -12.89
CA ASP A 206 -17.52 23.15 -14.19
C ASP A 206 -17.40 24.17 -15.34
N ASP A 207 -16.63 25.21 -15.11
CA ASP A 207 -16.43 26.41 -15.95
C ASP A 207 -15.03 26.45 -16.62
N GLY A 208 -14.37 25.28 -16.70
CA GLY A 208 -12.99 25.20 -17.18
C GLY A 208 -11.93 25.40 -16.09
N THR A 209 -12.31 25.55 -14.82
CA THR A 209 -11.38 25.51 -13.70
C THR A 209 -10.75 24.11 -13.59
N THR A 210 -9.43 24.07 -13.50
CA THR A 210 -8.68 22.82 -13.32
C THR A 210 -8.85 22.33 -11.89
N VAL A 211 -9.18 21.04 -11.73
CA VAL A 211 -9.26 20.39 -10.41
C VAL A 211 -8.16 19.34 -10.31
N ILE A 212 -7.29 19.50 -9.34
CA ILE A 212 -6.20 18.56 -9.03
C ILE A 212 -6.51 17.92 -7.68
N ALA A 213 -6.32 16.61 -7.55
CA ALA A 213 -6.49 15.93 -6.26
C ALA A 213 -5.21 15.22 -5.81
N HIS A 214 -4.89 15.40 -4.53
CA HIS A 214 -3.96 14.57 -3.78
C HIS A 214 -4.75 13.76 -2.76
N ILE A 215 -4.72 12.44 -2.85
CA ILE A 215 -5.47 11.54 -1.97
C ILE A 215 -4.50 10.63 -1.25
N GLY A 216 -4.51 10.68 0.08
CA GLY A 216 -3.65 9.80 0.89
C GLY A 216 -3.41 10.33 2.29
N ARG A 217 -2.69 9.56 3.09
CA ARG A 217 -2.30 9.96 4.44
C ARG A 217 -1.47 11.25 4.39
N ILE A 218 -1.78 12.22 5.25
CA ILE A 218 -0.98 13.43 5.34
C ILE A 218 0.28 13.14 6.15
N ASN A 219 1.38 12.94 5.39
CA ASN A 219 2.70 12.60 5.93
C ASN A 219 3.78 13.15 4.99
N PHE A 220 4.46 14.20 5.39
CA PHE A 220 5.44 14.89 4.56
C PHE A 220 6.66 14.03 4.24
N LYS A 221 7.06 13.14 5.16
CA LYS A 221 8.18 12.23 4.94
C LYS A 221 7.94 11.26 3.78
N GLN A 222 6.69 10.81 3.61
CA GLN A 222 6.34 9.81 2.59
C GLN A 222 5.60 10.44 1.41
N LYS A 223 4.48 11.13 1.67
CA LYS A 223 3.54 11.60 0.64
C LYS A 223 3.86 12.97 0.08
N ARG A 224 4.75 13.72 0.74
CA ARG A 224 5.32 14.98 0.26
C ARG A 224 4.27 16.03 -0.14
N GLN A 225 3.24 16.22 0.70
CA GLN A 225 2.31 17.33 0.50
C GLN A 225 3.01 18.70 0.62
N ASP A 226 4.07 18.79 1.42
CA ASP A 226 4.99 19.93 1.48
C ASP A 226 5.53 20.30 0.09
N PHE A 227 6.03 19.33 -0.66
CA PHE A 227 6.52 19.49 -2.03
C PHE A 227 5.44 20.01 -2.99
N LEU A 228 4.19 19.52 -2.87
CA LEU A 228 3.06 20.01 -3.65
C LEU A 228 2.79 21.49 -3.36
N LEU A 229 2.77 21.89 -2.08
CA LEU A 229 2.57 23.28 -1.70
C LEU A 229 3.73 24.17 -2.19
N GLU A 230 4.98 23.72 -2.05
CA GLU A 230 6.16 24.43 -2.57
C GLU A 230 6.09 24.61 -4.10
N ALA A 231 5.61 23.60 -4.85
CA ALA A 231 5.44 23.70 -6.30
C ALA A 231 4.41 24.76 -6.68
N ILE A 232 3.30 24.90 -5.94
CA ILE A 232 2.28 25.93 -6.15
C ILE A 232 2.87 27.32 -5.89
N GLU A 233 3.63 27.49 -4.80
CA GLU A 233 4.24 28.77 -4.45
C GLU A 233 5.32 29.22 -5.44
N ARG A 234 6.06 28.27 -6.05
CA ARG A 234 7.06 28.56 -7.08
C ARG A 234 6.43 28.92 -8.43
N HIS A 235 5.23 28.39 -8.72
CA HIS A 235 4.56 28.55 -10.02
C HIS A 235 3.13 29.11 -9.87
N PRO A 236 2.90 30.23 -9.15
CA PRO A 236 1.55 30.71 -8.82
C PRO A 236 0.69 30.97 -10.06
N GLU A 237 1.31 31.42 -11.17
CA GLU A 237 0.62 31.69 -12.43
C GLU A 237 -0.03 30.43 -13.02
N ALA A 238 0.63 29.28 -12.92
CA ALA A 238 0.10 28.01 -13.43
C ALA A 238 -1.16 27.56 -12.66
N PHE A 239 -1.31 27.98 -11.41
CA PHE A 239 -2.42 27.60 -10.54
C PHE A 239 -3.53 28.64 -10.38
N LYS A 240 -3.49 29.77 -11.12
CA LYS A 240 -4.50 30.86 -11.03
C LYS A 240 -5.95 30.38 -11.21
N ARG A 241 -6.19 29.42 -12.10
CA ARG A 241 -7.52 28.83 -12.34
C ARG A 241 -7.55 27.34 -11.94
N THR A 242 -7.02 27.07 -10.75
CA THR A 242 -6.88 25.71 -10.26
C THR A 242 -7.44 25.58 -8.86
N ILE A 243 -8.10 24.47 -8.57
CA ILE A 243 -8.47 24.03 -7.23
C ILE A 243 -7.67 22.76 -6.95
N VAL A 244 -6.89 22.78 -5.87
CA VAL A 244 -6.11 21.63 -5.40
C VAL A 244 -6.80 21.05 -4.17
N LEU A 245 -7.32 19.85 -4.29
CA LEU A 245 -7.98 19.13 -3.21
C LEU A 245 -6.97 18.21 -2.52
N ILE A 246 -6.80 18.37 -1.20
CA ILE A 246 -5.99 17.47 -0.38
C ILE A 246 -6.94 16.67 0.51
N ILE A 247 -7.05 15.35 0.21
CA ILE A 247 -7.99 14.43 0.85
C ILE A 247 -7.20 13.43 1.70
N GLY A 248 -7.46 13.44 3.00
CA GLY A 248 -6.84 12.52 3.95
C GLY A 248 -6.65 13.13 5.33
N GLU A 249 -6.00 12.37 6.19
CA GLU A 249 -5.58 12.76 7.54
C GLU A 249 -4.19 12.20 7.84
N GLY A 250 -3.54 12.65 8.89
CA GLY A 250 -2.24 12.12 9.29
C GLY A 250 -1.48 13.04 10.24
N ALA A 251 -0.28 12.62 10.60
CA ALA A 251 0.54 13.28 11.61
C ALA A 251 0.89 14.74 11.26
N ASP A 252 1.01 15.05 9.96
CA ASP A 252 1.37 16.40 9.49
C ASP A 252 0.16 17.27 9.11
N ALA A 253 -1.10 16.85 9.43
CA ALA A 253 -2.30 17.58 9.02
C ALA A 253 -2.37 19.02 9.57
N ALA A 254 -2.03 19.20 10.84
CA ALA A 254 -2.00 20.52 11.46
C ALA A 254 -0.91 21.43 10.83
N ARG A 255 0.26 20.85 10.51
CA ARG A 255 1.34 21.57 9.84
C ARG A 255 0.96 21.95 8.41
N LEU A 256 0.28 21.05 7.68
CA LEU A 256 -0.25 21.33 6.35
C LEU A 256 -1.23 22.49 6.37
N ALA A 257 -2.19 22.49 7.31
CA ALA A 257 -3.14 23.59 7.47
C ALA A 257 -2.44 24.93 7.75
N ALA A 258 -1.49 24.94 8.69
CA ALA A 258 -0.72 26.15 9.00
C ALA A 258 0.07 26.69 7.80
N MET A 259 0.63 25.82 6.95
CA MET A 259 1.32 26.24 5.72
C MET A 259 0.34 26.87 4.72
N VAL A 260 -0.85 26.28 4.55
CA VAL A 260 -1.87 26.86 3.66
C VAL A 260 -2.36 28.21 4.17
N ASP A 261 -2.67 28.33 5.46
CA ASP A 261 -3.18 29.54 6.07
C ASP A 261 -2.16 30.70 6.04
N ALA A 262 -0.88 30.39 6.07
CA ALA A 262 0.21 31.38 6.05
C ALA A 262 0.47 31.99 4.66
N SER A 263 -0.06 31.39 3.57
CA SER A 263 0.23 31.80 2.21
C SER A 263 -1.05 32.22 1.47
N PRO A 264 -1.18 33.47 1.02
CA PRO A 264 -2.31 33.90 0.19
C PRO A 264 -2.43 33.13 -1.12
N THR A 265 -1.30 32.72 -1.72
CA THR A 265 -1.29 31.89 -2.93
C THR A 265 -1.93 30.53 -2.68
N LEU A 266 -1.55 29.86 -1.58
CA LEU A 266 -2.10 28.57 -1.24
C LEU A 266 -3.58 28.66 -0.82
N THR A 267 -3.94 29.63 0.00
CA THR A 267 -5.33 29.84 0.43
C THR A 267 -6.27 30.08 -0.75
N ALA A 268 -5.78 30.70 -1.83
CA ALA A 268 -6.58 30.97 -3.03
C ALA A 268 -6.96 29.70 -3.80
N CYS A 269 -6.14 28.65 -3.76
CA CYS A 269 -6.33 27.47 -4.62
C CYS A 269 -6.39 26.14 -3.87
N VAL A 270 -5.85 26.00 -2.66
CA VAL A 270 -5.81 24.73 -1.92
C VAL A 270 -7.03 24.58 -1.01
N ARG A 271 -7.64 23.39 -1.03
CA ARG A 271 -8.74 23.00 -0.15
C ARG A 271 -8.36 21.70 0.58
N ILE A 272 -8.22 21.79 1.91
CA ILE A 272 -8.01 20.62 2.76
C ILE A 272 -9.38 20.02 3.09
N VAL A 273 -9.66 18.84 2.55
CA VAL A 273 -11.00 18.20 2.60
C VAL A 273 -11.16 17.30 3.82
N GLY A 274 -10.04 16.84 4.41
CA GLY A 274 -10.05 15.83 5.47
C GLY A 274 -10.27 14.39 4.94
N PRO A 275 -10.37 13.39 5.84
CA PRO A 275 -10.53 12.00 5.45
C PRO A 275 -11.91 11.73 4.86
N LYS A 276 -11.96 10.87 3.85
CA LYS A 276 -13.19 10.40 3.19
C LYS A 276 -13.22 8.88 3.10
N SER A 277 -14.35 8.30 3.39
CA SER A 277 -14.58 6.85 3.22
C SER A 277 -14.77 6.48 1.75
N ASP A 278 -15.32 7.36 0.95
CA ASP A 278 -15.46 7.23 -0.50
C ASP A 278 -14.68 8.34 -1.22
N VAL A 279 -13.65 7.95 -1.94
CA VAL A 279 -12.79 8.85 -2.72
C VAL A 279 -13.16 8.91 -4.20
N LEU A 280 -14.05 8.02 -4.67
CA LEU A 280 -14.42 7.95 -6.09
C LEU A 280 -14.96 9.28 -6.65
N PRO A 281 -15.86 10.02 -5.97
CA PRO A 281 -16.33 11.32 -6.47
C PRO A 281 -15.18 12.31 -6.66
N TYR A 282 -14.20 12.33 -5.76
CA TYR A 282 -13.03 13.22 -5.83
C TYR A 282 -12.10 12.85 -7.00
N ILE A 283 -11.88 11.56 -7.21
CA ILE A 283 -11.11 11.05 -8.36
C ILE A 283 -11.79 11.45 -9.65
N VAL A 284 -13.09 11.17 -9.80
CA VAL A 284 -13.84 11.46 -11.04
C VAL A 284 -13.95 12.96 -11.31
N ALA A 285 -14.10 13.80 -10.27
CA ALA A 285 -14.19 15.26 -10.40
C ALA A 285 -12.87 15.90 -10.88
N SER A 286 -11.74 15.24 -10.67
CA SER A 286 -10.42 15.78 -10.95
C SER A 286 -10.03 15.69 -12.41
N ASP A 287 -9.24 16.66 -12.89
CA ASP A 287 -8.57 16.62 -14.19
C ASP A 287 -7.30 15.78 -14.13
N THR A 288 -6.57 15.89 -13.02
CA THR A 288 -5.33 15.17 -12.76
C THR A 288 -5.22 14.86 -11.28
N LEU A 289 -4.76 13.66 -10.94
CA LEU A 289 -4.33 13.35 -9.59
C LEU A 289 -2.81 13.52 -9.48
N VAL A 290 -2.32 13.75 -8.25
CA VAL A 290 -0.89 13.92 -8.01
C VAL A 290 -0.42 13.07 -6.83
N LEU A 291 0.75 12.48 -6.98
CA LEU A 291 1.38 11.64 -5.97
C LEU A 291 2.90 11.91 -5.92
N PRO A 292 3.34 13.03 -5.33
CA PRO A 292 4.75 13.41 -5.26
C PRO A 292 5.54 12.66 -4.18
N SER A 293 5.17 11.43 -3.90
CA SER A 293 5.69 10.63 -2.79
C SER A 293 7.20 10.40 -2.90
N ALA A 294 7.89 10.37 -1.75
CA ALA A 294 9.29 10.02 -1.66
C ALA A 294 9.54 8.51 -1.78
N PHE A 295 8.58 7.70 -1.34
CA PHE A 295 8.61 6.25 -1.48
C PHE A 295 7.20 5.67 -1.41
N GLU A 296 6.97 4.60 -2.19
CA GLU A 296 5.72 3.84 -2.26
C GLU A 296 6.00 2.35 -2.51
N GLY A 297 4.98 1.53 -2.23
CA GLY A 297 4.90 0.20 -2.81
C GLY A 297 4.25 0.26 -4.19
N VAL A 298 2.98 -0.17 -4.27
CA VAL A 298 2.07 0.08 -5.40
C VAL A 298 0.86 0.82 -4.83
N PRO A 299 0.77 2.15 -5.02
CA PRO A 299 -0.27 2.95 -4.36
C PRO A 299 -1.67 2.57 -4.84
N LEU A 300 -2.60 2.30 -3.92
CA LEU A 300 -4.00 2.01 -4.29
C LEU A 300 -4.62 3.15 -5.09
N VAL A 301 -4.39 4.39 -4.67
CA VAL A 301 -4.93 5.57 -5.37
C VAL A 301 -4.44 5.69 -6.81
N MET A 302 -3.25 5.19 -7.14
CA MET A 302 -2.77 5.13 -8.53
C MET A 302 -3.63 4.17 -9.35
N ILE A 303 -3.93 2.99 -8.81
CA ILE A 303 -4.78 2.01 -9.47
C ILE A 303 -6.22 2.55 -9.60
N GLU A 304 -6.75 3.15 -8.54
CA GLU A 304 -8.09 3.75 -8.48
C GLU A 304 -8.25 4.86 -9.53
N ALA A 305 -7.26 5.75 -9.66
CA ALA A 305 -7.26 6.83 -10.63
C ALA A 305 -7.26 6.29 -12.07
N VAL A 306 -6.35 5.37 -12.39
CA VAL A 306 -6.24 4.79 -13.74
C VAL A 306 -7.51 4.00 -14.10
N LEU A 307 -8.08 3.22 -13.17
CA LEU A 307 -9.33 2.49 -13.39
C LEU A 307 -10.53 3.43 -13.62
N ALA A 308 -10.53 4.60 -13.00
CA ALA A 308 -11.51 5.66 -13.23
C ALA A 308 -11.20 6.54 -14.46
N GLU A 309 -10.23 6.15 -15.29
CA GLU A 309 -9.77 6.88 -16.48
C GLU A 309 -9.30 8.32 -16.17
N ARG A 310 -8.68 8.51 -14.99
CA ARG A 310 -8.10 9.79 -14.58
C ARG A 310 -6.59 9.70 -14.59
N PRO A 311 -5.91 10.65 -15.27
CA PRO A 311 -4.45 10.68 -15.23
C PRO A 311 -3.96 10.97 -13.82
N ILE A 312 -2.84 10.34 -13.47
CA ILE A 312 -2.17 10.55 -12.20
C ILE A 312 -0.68 10.80 -12.43
N VAL A 313 -0.18 11.92 -11.96
CA VAL A 313 1.24 12.30 -12.04
C VAL A 313 1.97 11.82 -10.79
N VAL A 314 2.98 10.98 -10.97
CA VAL A 314 3.66 10.26 -9.89
C VAL A 314 5.17 10.50 -9.95
N SER A 315 5.82 10.62 -8.79
CA SER A 315 7.28 10.59 -8.70
C SER A 315 7.85 9.30 -9.28
N ARG A 316 8.93 9.38 -10.05
CA ARG A 316 9.65 8.21 -10.58
C ARG A 316 10.43 7.54 -9.44
N ILE A 317 9.78 6.62 -8.73
CA ILE A 317 10.30 5.93 -7.55
C ILE A 317 9.88 4.46 -7.52
N CYS A 318 10.66 3.61 -6.86
CA CYS A 318 10.27 2.26 -6.42
C CYS A 318 9.70 1.34 -7.51
N GLY A 319 10.11 1.51 -8.77
CA GLY A 319 9.65 0.69 -9.89
C GLY A 319 8.25 1.05 -10.40
N LEU A 320 7.71 2.25 -10.07
CA LEU A 320 6.43 2.73 -10.60
C LEU A 320 6.47 3.03 -12.10
N ASP A 321 7.65 3.22 -12.66
CA ASP A 321 7.92 3.31 -14.11
C ASP A 321 7.56 2.04 -14.89
N SER A 322 7.43 0.88 -14.21
CA SER A 322 6.90 -0.34 -14.83
C SER A 322 5.37 -0.37 -14.95
N TYR A 323 4.67 0.61 -14.37
CA TYR A 323 3.21 0.69 -14.38
C TYR A 323 2.68 1.85 -15.22
N LEU A 324 3.39 2.97 -15.23
CA LEU A 324 2.92 4.21 -15.84
C LEU A 324 3.86 4.63 -16.99
N PRO A 325 3.31 5.21 -18.07
CA PRO A 325 4.12 5.79 -19.12
C PRO A 325 4.87 7.03 -18.62
N ASP A 326 5.99 7.36 -19.28
CA ASP A 326 6.84 8.50 -18.94
C ASP A 326 6.09 9.84 -18.88
N ALA A 327 5.03 9.99 -19.69
CA ALA A 327 4.17 11.16 -19.67
C ALA A 327 3.45 11.42 -18.33
N LEU A 328 3.30 10.41 -17.48
CA LEU A 328 2.70 10.48 -16.16
C LEU A 328 3.73 10.43 -15.02
N LEU A 329 5.02 10.45 -15.34
CA LEU A 329 6.11 10.36 -14.37
C LEU A 329 6.96 11.64 -14.39
N PHE A 330 7.43 12.06 -13.21
CA PHE A 330 8.37 13.15 -13.08
C PHE A 330 9.55 12.77 -12.17
N PRO A 331 10.76 13.35 -12.38
CA PRO A 331 11.91 13.11 -11.49
C PRO A 331 11.61 13.56 -10.06
N ALA A 332 11.85 12.68 -9.08
CA ALA A 332 11.58 13.01 -7.68
C ALA A 332 12.36 14.26 -7.24
N GLY A 333 11.66 15.25 -6.67
CA GLY A 333 12.26 16.51 -6.21
C GLY A 333 12.33 17.63 -7.26
N ASP A 334 11.93 17.37 -8.49
CA ASP A 334 11.91 18.37 -9.58
C ASP A 334 10.52 19.03 -9.63
N HIS A 335 10.43 20.28 -9.14
CA HIS A 335 9.19 21.06 -9.12
C HIS A 335 8.74 21.50 -10.51
N ASP A 336 9.68 21.85 -11.38
CA ASP A 336 9.38 22.35 -12.73
C ASP A 336 8.79 21.21 -13.58
N ALA A 337 9.46 20.06 -13.61
CA ALA A 337 8.93 18.87 -14.28
C ALA A 337 7.61 18.40 -13.68
N PHE A 338 7.42 18.50 -12.36
CA PHE A 338 6.16 18.14 -11.71
C PHE A 338 5.00 19.02 -12.19
N VAL A 339 5.17 20.34 -12.20
CA VAL A 339 4.15 21.28 -12.66
C VAL A 339 3.85 21.09 -14.14
N GLU A 340 4.87 20.95 -14.99
CA GLU A 340 4.69 20.65 -16.42
C GLU A 340 3.84 19.39 -16.61
N ARG A 341 4.17 18.29 -15.92
CA ARG A 341 3.44 17.02 -16.03
C ARG A 341 2.00 17.11 -15.54
N ILE A 342 1.70 17.85 -14.48
CA ILE A 342 0.33 18.04 -13.98
C ILE A 342 -0.61 18.54 -15.08
N PHE A 343 -0.19 19.55 -15.83
CA PHE A 343 -1.04 20.18 -16.84
C PHE A 343 -1.02 19.43 -18.16
N ALA A 344 0.09 18.78 -18.54
CA ALA A 344 0.19 17.93 -19.73
C ALA A 344 -0.53 16.58 -19.59
N ALA A 345 -0.67 16.06 -18.37
CA ALA A 345 -1.26 14.74 -18.13
C ALA A 345 -2.72 14.60 -18.64
N ARG A 346 -3.45 15.70 -18.75
CA ARG A 346 -4.84 15.71 -19.24
C ARG A 346 -4.97 15.21 -20.69
N ASP A 347 -3.91 15.34 -21.47
CA ASP A 347 -3.89 14.95 -22.87
C ASP A 347 -3.38 13.50 -23.07
N VAL A 348 -3.01 12.82 -22.00
CA VAL A 348 -2.56 11.42 -22.05
C VAL A 348 -3.76 10.50 -22.28
N PRO A 349 -3.75 9.67 -23.35
CA PRO A 349 -4.84 8.74 -23.61
C PRO A 349 -4.84 7.59 -22.58
N MET A 350 -5.88 7.53 -21.75
CA MET A 350 -5.96 6.59 -20.62
C MET A 350 -6.49 5.20 -21.01
N ALA A 351 -7.19 5.06 -22.13
CA ALA A 351 -7.95 3.84 -22.45
C ALA A 351 -7.11 2.55 -22.47
N ALA A 352 -5.94 2.58 -23.12
CA ALA A 352 -5.05 1.41 -23.17
C ALA A 352 -4.48 1.08 -21.79
N LEU A 353 -4.04 2.08 -21.04
CA LEU A 353 -3.54 1.94 -19.68
C LEU A 353 -4.62 1.39 -18.74
N THR A 354 -5.84 1.93 -18.81
CA THR A 354 -6.98 1.45 -18.03
C THR A 354 -7.32 -0.01 -18.35
N SER A 355 -7.28 -0.40 -19.61
CA SER A 355 -7.52 -1.79 -20.02
C SER A 355 -6.47 -2.75 -19.42
N ASP A 356 -5.20 -2.35 -19.43
CA ASP A 356 -4.13 -3.13 -18.81
C ASP A 356 -4.29 -3.24 -17.30
N PHE A 357 -4.58 -2.12 -16.62
CA PHE A 357 -4.82 -2.09 -15.18
C PHE A 357 -6.03 -2.93 -14.77
N ARG A 358 -7.13 -2.88 -15.54
CA ARG A 358 -8.33 -3.70 -15.29
C ARG A 358 -8.01 -5.20 -15.32
N ARG A 359 -7.18 -5.63 -16.26
CA ARG A 359 -6.74 -7.03 -16.36
C ARG A 359 -5.80 -7.40 -15.22
N ARG A 360 -4.78 -6.56 -14.94
CA ARG A 360 -3.69 -6.83 -14.01
C ARG A 360 -4.13 -6.78 -12.55
N PHE A 361 -4.94 -5.77 -12.20
CA PHE A 361 -5.40 -5.52 -10.83
C PHE A 361 -6.82 -6.01 -10.58
N SER A 362 -7.24 -7.05 -11.29
CA SER A 362 -8.55 -7.67 -11.11
C SER A 362 -8.62 -8.50 -9.83
N ARG A 363 -9.86 -8.68 -9.36
CA ARG A 363 -10.14 -9.53 -8.20
C ARG A 363 -9.70 -10.97 -8.42
N GLU A 364 -9.96 -11.51 -9.61
CA GLU A 364 -9.65 -12.89 -9.98
C GLU A 364 -8.14 -13.15 -9.94
N VAL A 365 -7.33 -12.24 -10.49
CA VAL A 365 -5.87 -12.32 -10.45
C VAL A 365 -5.37 -12.27 -9.01
N PHE A 366 -5.88 -11.32 -8.22
CA PHE A 366 -5.51 -11.18 -6.81
C PHE A 366 -5.87 -12.42 -5.99
N GLU A 367 -7.10 -12.96 -6.13
CA GLU A 367 -7.54 -14.15 -5.39
C GLU A 367 -6.69 -15.38 -5.73
N ALA A 368 -6.39 -15.60 -7.01
CA ALA A 368 -5.52 -16.68 -7.45
C ALA A 368 -4.09 -16.55 -6.87
N GLN A 369 -3.50 -15.36 -6.91
CA GLN A 369 -2.19 -15.10 -6.32
C GLN A 369 -2.21 -15.28 -4.79
N ALA A 370 -3.21 -14.76 -4.11
CA ALA A 370 -3.36 -14.84 -2.65
C ALA A 370 -3.47 -16.30 -2.17
N GLN A 371 -4.24 -17.11 -2.88
CA GLN A 371 -4.35 -18.54 -2.59
C GLN A 371 -3.01 -19.26 -2.77
N ASN A 372 -2.31 -19.02 -3.87
CA ASN A 372 -1.00 -19.64 -4.16
C ASN A 372 0.05 -19.29 -3.10
N VAL A 373 0.03 -18.06 -2.60
CA VAL A 373 0.95 -17.56 -1.57
C VAL A 373 0.80 -18.34 -0.25
N MET A 374 -0.42 -18.71 0.13
CA MET A 374 -0.69 -19.39 1.40
C MET A 374 -0.61 -20.90 1.32
N MET A 375 -0.64 -21.48 0.12
CA MET A 375 -0.53 -22.93 -0.02
C MET A 375 0.89 -23.41 0.34
N PRO A 376 1.03 -24.60 0.91
CA PRO A 376 2.33 -25.26 1.03
C PRO A 376 2.97 -25.33 -0.36
N ALA A 377 4.26 -25.01 -0.46
CA ALA A 377 4.98 -25.26 -1.70
C ALA A 377 4.85 -26.74 -2.04
N THR A 378 4.17 -27.08 -3.11
CA THR A 378 4.24 -28.43 -3.69
C THR A 378 5.73 -28.64 -3.99
N PRO A 379 6.37 -29.76 -3.57
CA PRO A 379 7.73 -30.03 -3.97
C PRO A 379 7.74 -30.08 -5.50
N SER A 380 8.25 -29.02 -6.13
CA SER A 380 8.38 -28.98 -7.58
C SER A 380 9.39 -30.03 -8.00
N ARG A 381 8.91 -31.14 -8.52
CA ARG A 381 9.69 -31.93 -9.48
C ARG A 381 9.79 -31.06 -10.73
N GLY A 382 10.96 -30.51 -10.99
CA GLY A 382 11.23 -29.84 -12.25
C GLY A 382 11.61 -28.35 -12.07
N ALA A 383 12.78 -28.05 -12.53
CA ALA A 383 13.41 -26.76 -12.55
C ALA A 383 12.51 -25.67 -13.14
N TYR A 384 12.55 -24.48 -12.56
CA TYR A 384 12.18 -23.23 -13.20
C TYR A 384 12.98 -23.10 -14.50
N ASP A 385 12.28 -23.13 -15.64
CA ASP A 385 12.85 -22.84 -16.94
C ASP A 385 12.98 -21.31 -17.08
N PRO A 386 14.21 -20.75 -17.08
CA PRO A 386 14.41 -19.32 -17.26
C PRO A 386 14.15 -18.85 -18.69
N ALA A 387 13.79 -19.76 -19.62
CA ALA A 387 13.56 -19.49 -21.04
C ALA A 387 12.09 -19.31 -21.41
N ALA A 388 11.15 -19.35 -20.47
CA ALA A 388 9.76 -19.04 -20.78
C ALA A 388 9.61 -17.52 -21.09
N PRO A 389 9.03 -17.14 -22.25
CA PRO A 389 8.91 -15.74 -22.65
C PRO A 389 8.10 -14.94 -21.64
N GLN A 390 8.66 -13.83 -21.21
CA GLN A 390 8.00 -12.86 -20.32
C GLN A 390 6.86 -12.19 -21.10
N PRO A 391 5.78 -11.77 -20.44
CA PRO A 391 4.68 -11.04 -21.09
C PRO A 391 5.12 -9.74 -21.81
N SER A 392 6.28 -9.18 -21.46
CA SER A 392 6.93 -8.05 -22.14
C SER A 392 7.38 -8.36 -23.58
N ASP A 393 7.62 -9.63 -23.90
CA ASP A 393 8.15 -10.03 -25.21
C ASP A 393 7.04 -10.22 -26.27
N LEU A 394 5.79 -10.12 -25.87
CA LEU A 394 4.61 -10.24 -26.76
C LEU A 394 4.14 -8.89 -27.30
N LEU A 395 4.75 -7.78 -26.88
CA LEU A 395 4.38 -6.41 -27.32
C LEU A 395 5.39 -5.80 -28.30
N ALA A 396 6.37 -6.59 -28.80
CA ALA A 396 7.38 -6.17 -29.76
C ALA A 396 7.21 -6.85 -31.15
N LYS A 397 5.95 -7.10 -31.58
CA LYS A 397 5.63 -7.45 -32.99
C LYS A 397 4.36 -6.78 -33.41
#